data_e0fa4cbf86566ed238ca7525c9365cc6
#
_entry.id   e0fa4cbf86566ed238ca7525c9365cc6
#
_cell.length_a   1.000
_cell.length_b   1.000
_cell.length_c   1.000
_cell.angle_alpha   90.00
_cell.angle_beta   90.00
_cell.angle_gamma   90.00
#
_symmetry.space_group_name_H-M   'P 1'
#
loop_
_entity.id
_entity.type
_entity.pdbx_description
1 polymer ?
#
loop_
_entity_poly.entity_id
_entity_poly.type
_entity_poly.pdbx_seq_one_letter_code
_entity_poly.pdbx_strand_id
1 'polypeptide(L)'
;MERTYIMIKPDGVQRGLVGKIIKRFETAGLQLVGLKMCVPTEEMLSEHYSELSERPFFSTLLAYVGSGPVVCMVWKGVKAVARARNLIGKTDPANATSGTIRADMAAIPGRNVIHGADSVESAEKEISIWFGTEDGSLAEWEPTLMPWVDDGASEDTKDDTGACETEEAEEAKEETEDKEEEAGDEEEKPEGEEEATEE
;
A
#
# COMPACT_ATOMS: atom_id res chain seq x y z
N MET A 1 7.43 20.46 6.28
CA MET A 1 6.30 19.64 5.76
C MET A 1 6.84 18.32 5.25
N GLU A 2 6.17 17.21 5.59
CA GLU A 2 6.54 15.87 5.16
C GLU A 2 6.10 15.58 3.73
N ARG A 3 6.77 14.60 3.10
CA ARG A 3 6.33 13.98 1.84
C ARG A 3 5.97 12.53 2.11
N THR A 4 5.04 11.99 1.33
CA THR A 4 4.71 10.58 1.34
C THR A 4 4.57 10.06 -0.08
N TYR A 5 4.91 8.78 -0.28
CA TYR A 5 4.73 8.09 -1.54
C TYR A 5 3.43 7.30 -1.53
N ILE A 6 2.69 7.41 -2.62
CA ILE A 6 1.43 6.68 -2.83
C ILE A 6 1.46 6.05 -4.22
N MET A 7 1.05 4.79 -4.32
CA MET A 7 0.93 4.11 -5.60
C MET A 7 -0.46 3.51 -5.77
N ILE A 8 -1.16 3.87 -6.83
CA ILE A 8 -2.38 3.17 -7.24
C ILE A 8 -1.96 1.92 -8.00
N LYS A 9 -2.36 0.76 -7.50
CA LYS A 9 -2.01 -0.55 -8.03
C LYS A 9 -2.77 -0.85 -9.34
N PRO A 10 -2.38 -1.88 -10.10
CA PRO A 10 -2.98 -2.17 -11.41
C PRO A 10 -4.49 -2.34 -11.38
N ASP A 11 -5.05 -2.95 -10.34
CA ASP A 11 -6.50 -3.11 -10.17
C ASP A 11 -7.23 -1.78 -10.01
N GLY A 12 -6.66 -0.81 -9.30
CA GLY A 12 -7.18 0.55 -9.18
C GLY A 12 -7.16 1.30 -10.52
N VAL A 13 -6.09 1.12 -11.30
CA VAL A 13 -5.98 1.72 -12.65
C VAL A 13 -6.99 1.09 -13.60
N GLN A 14 -7.05 -0.24 -13.69
CA GLN A 14 -7.96 -0.97 -14.56
C GLN A 14 -9.43 -0.67 -14.26
N ARG A 15 -9.76 -0.41 -13.01
CA ARG A 15 -11.13 -0.08 -12.57
C ARG A 15 -11.47 1.41 -12.70
N GLY A 16 -10.57 2.25 -13.26
CA GLY A 16 -10.81 3.68 -13.48
C GLY A 16 -10.94 4.48 -12.17
N LEU A 17 -10.23 4.07 -11.10
CA LEU A 17 -10.34 4.68 -9.78
C LEU A 17 -9.36 5.85 -9.56
N VAL A 18 -8.42 6.09 -10.49
CA VAL A 18 -7.33 7.07 -10.36
C VAL A 18 -7.84 8.43 -9.93
N GLY A 19 -8.75 9.02 -10.69
CA GLY A 19 -9.28 10.36 -10.38
C GLY A 19 -10.03 10.43 -9.05
N LYS A 20 -10.73 9.34 -8.67
CA LYS A 20 -11.43 9.27 -7.39
C LYS A 20 -10.46 9.25 -6.21
N ILE A 21 -9.36 8.52 -6.36
CA ILE A 21 -8.32 8.41 -5.34
C ILE A 21 -7.58 9.73 -5.19
N ILE A 22 -7.12 10.35 -6.30
CA ILE A 22 -6.46 11.66 -6.29
C ILE A 22 -7.34 12.68 -5.54
N LYS A 23 -8.63 12.75 -5.89
CA LYS A 23 -9.57 13.67 -5.23
C LYS A 23 -9.64 13.46 -3.71
N ARG A 24 -9.49 12.23 -3.20
CA ARG A 24 -9.49 11.97 -1.75
C ARG A 24 -8.32 12.65 -1.04
N PHE A 25 -7.13 12.60 -1.64
CA PHE A 25 -5.93 13.25 -1.10
C PHE A 25 -6.00 14.77 -1.20
N GLU A 26 -6.44 15.31 -2.33
CA GLU A 26 -6.66 16.76 -2.51
C GLU A 26 -7.70 17.30 -1.53
N THR A 27 -8.83 16.59 -1.37
CA THR A 27 -9.90 16.98 -0.43
C THR A 27 -9.40 16.97 1.02
N ALA A 28 -8.44 16.12 1.36
CA ALA A 28 -7.80 16.10 2.66
C ALA A 28 -6.75 17.22 2.84
N GLY A 29 -6.54 18.10 1.86
CA GLY A 29 -5.60 19.22 1.93
C GLY A 29 -4.14 18.80 1.77
N LEU A 30 -3.86 17.61 1.18
CA LEU A 30 -2.52 17.24 0.78
C LEU A 30 -2.20 17.84 -0.59
N GLN A 31 -0.96 18.27 -0.79
CA GLN A 31 -0.47 18.86 -2.03
C GLN A 31 0.17 17.80 -2.92
N LEU A 32 -0.30 17.65 -4.15
CA LEU A 32 0.34 16.79 -5.15
C LEU A 32 1.60 17.47 -5.69
N VAL A 33 2.77 16.82 -5.53
CA VAL A 33 4.06 17.32 -5.99
C VAL A 33 4.74 16.40 -7.00
N GLY A 34 4.26 15.16 -7.14
CA GLY A 34 4.74 14.21 -8.14
C GLY A 34 3.62 13.33 -8.63
N LEU A 35 3.56 13.09 -9.95
CA LEU A 35 2.58 12.21 -10.59
C LEU A 35 3.17 11.58 -11.84
N LYS A 36 3.20 10.26 -11.89
CA LYS A 36 3.52 9.55 -13.14
C LYS A 36 2.78 8.22 -13.23
N MET A 37 2.52 7.79 -14.45
CA MET A 37 2.00 6.46 -14.76
C MET A 37 3.06 5.66 -15.49
N CYS A 38 3.33 4.45 -15.05
CA CYS A 38 4.30 3.56 -15.70
C CYS A 38 3.91 2.09 -15.49
N VAL A 39 4.50 1.23 -16.30
CA VAL A 39 4.53 -0.22 -16.03
C VAL A 39 5.86 -0.48 -15.32
N PRO A 40 5.84 -0.95 -14.08
CA PRO A 40 7.06 -1.15 -13.31
C PRO A 40 7.89 -2.31 -13.85
N THR A 41 9.22 -2.23 -13.71
CA THR A 41 10.10 -3.36 -13.96
C THR A 41 10.19 -4.27 -12.73
N GLU A 42 10.61 -5.51 -12.92
CA GLU A 42 10.79 -6.45 -11.82
C GLU A 42 11.85 -5.96 -10.82
N GLU A 43 12.90 -5.31 -11.31
CA GLU A 43 13.96 -4.73 -10.47
C GLU A 43 13.39 -3.65 -9.55
N MET A 44 12.60 -2.72 -10.10
CA MET A 44 11.96 -1.65 -9.32
C MET A 44 11.04 -2.21 -8.24
N LEU A 45 10.27 -3.25 -8.57
CA LEU A 45 9.36 -3.91 -7.63
C LEU A 45 10.13 -4.67 -6.56
N SER A 46 11.20 -5.37 -6.92
CA SER A 46 12.04 -6.10 -5.96
C SER A 46 12.74 -5.16 -4.98
N GLU A 47 13.16 -3.99 -5.44
CA GLU A 47 13.74 -2.96 -4.58
C GLU A 47 12.69 -2.32 -3.66
N HIS A 48 11.52 -1.99 -4.21
CA HIS A 48 10.41 -1.38 -3.47
C HIS A 48 9.91 -2.30 -2.34
N TYR A 49 9.71 -3.59 -2.63
CA TYR A 49 9.22 -4.59 -1.68
C TYR A 49 10.34 -5.41 -1.03
N SER A 50 11.59 -4.91 -1.02
CA SER A 50 12.76 -5.65 -0.52
C SER A 50 12.60 -6.19 0.91
N GLU A 51 11.87 -5.49 1.76
CA GLU A 51 11.59 -5.88 3.16
C GLU A 51 10.66 -7.11 3.26
N LEU A 52 9.92 -7.42 2.19
CA LEU A 52 9.03 -8.57 2.10
C LEU A 52 9.64 -9.76 1.35
N SER A 53 10.93 -9.69 0.97
CA SER A 53 11.60 -10.70 0.12
C SER A 53 11.56 -12.13 0.67
N GLU A 54 11.57 -12.28 1.99
CA GLU A 54 11.51 -13.57 2.69
C GLU A 54 10.07 -14.11 2.88
N ARG A 55 9.05 -13.35 2.46
CA ARG A 55 7.65 -13.77 2.66
C ARG A 55 7.20 -14.71 1.55
N PRO A 56 6.41 -15.75 1.87
CA PRO A 56 5.93 -16.74 0.87
C PRO A 56 5.13 -16.11 -0.28
N PHE A 57 4.44 -15.00 -0.04
CA PHE A 57 3.63 -14.30 -1.04
C PHE A 57 4.41 -13.32 -1.91
N PHE A 58 5.72 -13.11 -1.68
CA PHE A 58 6.52 -12.10 -2.37
C PHE A 58 6.44 -12.20 -3.90
N SER A 59 6.65 -13.38 -4.47
CA SER A 59 6.57 -13.59 -5.91
C SER A 59 5.18 -13.29 -6.49
N THR A 60 4.13 -13.65 -5.76
CA THR A 60 2.75 -13.37 -6.14
C THR A 60 2.47 -11.86 -6.12
N LEU A 61 3.00 -11.15 -5.12
CA LEU A 61 2.91 -9.69 -5.01
C LEU A 61 3.60 -9.01 -6.19
N LEU A 62 4.84 -9.39 -6.53
CA LEU A 62 5.57 -8.83 -7.67
C LEU A 62 4.82 -9.08 -8.99
N ALA A 63 4.37 -10.32 -9.21
CA ALA A 63 3.59 -10.68 -10.39
C ALA A 63 2.29 -9.86 -10.50
N TYR A 64 1.62 -9.62 -9.38
CA TYR A 64 0.41 -8.79 -9.34
C TYR A 64 0.69 -7.33 -9.65
N VAL A 65 1.64 -6.70 -8.96
CA VAL A 65 1.92 -5.26 -9.16
C VAL A 65 2.57 -5.02 -10.52
N GLY A 66 3.34 -5.98 -11.05
CA GLY A 66 3.91 -5.94 -12.40
C GLY A 66 2.93 -6.28 -13.52
N SER A 67 1.70 -6.70 -13.22
CA SER A 67 0.72 -7.15 -14.23
C SER A 67 0.13 -6.05 -15.10
N GLY A 68 0.41 -4.78 -14.81
CA GLY A 68 -0.12 -3.65 -15.55
C GLY A 68 0.39 -2.31 -15.05
N PRO A 69 -0.12 -1.21 -15.61
CA PRO A 69 0.30 0.10 -15.22
C PRO A 69 -0.08 0.44 -13.78
N VAL A 70 0.79 1.18 -13.11
CA VAL A 70 0.58 1.80 -11.80
C VAL A 70 0.59 3.31 -11.93
N VAL A 71 -0.05 4.02 -10.99
CA VAL A 71 0.07 5.48 -10.88
C VAL A 71 0.80 5.81 -9.60
N CYS A 72 2.00 6.34 -9.74
CA CYS A 72 2.89 6.77 -8.66
C CYS A 72 2.65 8.24 -8.36
N MET A 73 2.54 8.59 -7.09
CA MET A 73 2.26 9.94 -6.63
C MET A 73 3.15 10.30 -5.45
N VAL A 74 3.50 11.57 -5.34
CA VAL A 74 4.13 12.14 -4.15
C VAL A 74 3.23 13.26 -3.63
N TRP A 75 2.88 13.15 -2.36
CA TRP A 75 2.03 14.11 -1.66
C TRP A 75 2.82 14.79 -0.54
N LYS A 76 2.65 16.10 -0.39
CA LYS A 76 3.30 16.94 0.62
C LYS A 76 2.25 17.51 1.56
N GLY A 77 2.56 17.61 2.85
CA GLY A 77 1.68 18.24 3.84
C GLY A 77 2.16 18.03 5.28
N VAL A 78 1.39 18.54 6.22
CA VAL A 78 1.61 18.30 7.65
C VAL A 78 1.22 16.88 7.99
N LYS A 79 2.12 16.12 8.62
CA LYS A 79 1.92 14.68 8.96
C LYS A 79 1.41 13.89 7.74
N ALA A 80 2.03 14.11 6.57
CA ALA A 80 1.54 13.57 5.30
C ALA A 80 1.46 12.05 5.31
N VAL A 81 2.43 11.36 5.91
CA VAL A 81 2.46 9.89 6.03
C VAL A 81 1.25 9.41 6.82
N ALA A 82 1.09 9.87 8.06
CA ALA A 82 -0.01 9.42 8.93
C ALA A 82 -1.39 9.75 8.33
N ARG A 83 -1.55 10.95 7.74
CA ARG A 83 -2.80 11.35 7.09
C ARG A 83 -3.12 10.50 5.87
N ALA A 84 -2.11 10.18 5.07
CA ALA A 84 -2.26 9.29 3.91
C ALA A 84 -2.66 7.87 4.35
N ARG A 85 -2.00 7.30 5.36
CA ARG A 85 -2.35 5.98 5.93
C ARG A 85 -3.80 5.95 6.44
N ASN A 86 -4.24 6.98 7.15
CA ASN A 86 -5.63 7.10 7.61
C ASN A 86 -6.64 7.17 6.45
N LEU A 87 -6.30 7.85 5.34
CA LEU A 87 -7.15 7.88 4.14
C LEU A 87 -7.21 6.52 3.42
N ILE A 88 -6.10 5.80 3.39
CA ILE A 88 -5.97 4.50 2.73
C ILE A 88 -6.75 3.43 3.49
N GLY A 89 -6.60 3.36 4.80
CA GLY A 89 -7.18 2.33 5.66
C GLY A 89 -6.31 1.07 5.76
N LYS A 90 -6.74 0.12 6.59
CA LYS A 90 -6.04 -1.15 6.84
C LYS A 90 -5.82 -1.94 5.55
N THR A 91 -4.80 -2.80 5.56
CA THR A 91 -4.39 -3.62 4.41
C THR A 91 -5.49 -4.55 3.94
N ASP A 92 -6.16 -5.21 4.88
CA ASP A 92 -7.38 -5.96 4.60
C ASP A 92 -8.60 -5.02 4.48
N PRO A 93 -9.27 -4.98 3.32
CA PRO A 93 -10.47 -4.16 3.14
C PRO A 93 -11.62 -4.50 4.08
N ALA A 94 -11.75 -5.77 4.48
CA ALA A 94 -12.81 -6.22 5.39
C ALA A 94 -12.66 -5.62 6.80
N ASN A 95 -11.43 -5.37 7.21
CA ASN A 95 -11.08 -4.78 8.50
C ASN A 95 -10.84 -3.26 8.44
N ALA A 96 -10.91 -2.68 7.23
CA ALA A 96 -10.73 -1.25 7.04
C ALA A 96 -11.96 -0.44 7.47
N THR A 97 -11.72 0.68 8.13
CA THR A 97 -12.79 1.57 8.56
C THR A 97 -13.56 2.14 7.37
N SER A 98 -14.89 2.10 7.41
CA SER A 98 -15.76 2.71 6.39
C SER A 98 -15.37 4.15 6.13
N GLY A 99 -15.34 4.54 4.85
CA GLY A 99 -14.89 5.86 4.43
C GLY A 99 -13.40 5.92 4.11
N THR A 100 -12.62 4.87 4.34
CA THR A 100 -11.26 4.76 3.83
C THR A 100 -11.24 4.26 2.39
N ILE A 101 -10.14 4.49 1.66
CA ILE A 101 -10.03 4.11 0.25
C ILE A 101 -10.17 2.59 0.09
N ARG A 102 -9.54 1.80 0.94
CA ARG A 102 -9.61 0.33 0.87
C ARG A 102 -11.01 -0.18 1.22
N ALA A 103 -11.64 0.32 2.28
CA ALA A 103 -13.01 -0.08 2.62
C ALA A 103 -14.02 0.24 1.52
N ASP A 104 -13.88 1.41 0.88
CA ASP A 104 -14.84 1.88 -0.12
C ASP A 104 -14.60 1.28 -1.52
N MET A 105 -13.35 0.89 -1.83
CA MET A 105 -12.95 0.60 -3.22
C MET A 105 -12.28 -0.76 -3.42
N ALA A 106 -11.77 -1.42 -2.37
CA ALA A 106 -11.19 -2.74 -2.47
C ALA A 106 -12.18 -3.83 -2.01
N ALA A 107 -11.96 -5.06 -2.44
CA ALA A 107 -12.83 -6.19 -2.09
C ALA A 107 -12.09 -7.30 -1.34
N ILE A 108 -10.80 -7.49 -1.64
CA ILE A 108 -9.97 -8.56 -1.08
C ILE A 108 -8.55 -8.04 -0.81
N PRO A 109 -7.82 -8.61 0.17
CA PRO A 109 -6.45 -8.20 0.51
C PRO A 109 -5.48 -8.23 -0.68
N GLY A 110 -5.53 -9.30 -1.49
CA GLY A 110 -4.67 -9.48 -2.66
C GLY A 110 -4.91 -8.49 -3.81
N ARG A 111 -6.00 -7.72 -3.78
CA ARG A 111 -6.39 -6.68 -4.77
C ARG A 111 -6.88 -5.44 -4.02
N ASN A 112 -5.98 -4.82 -3.24
CA ASN A 112 -6.34 -3.77 -2.29
C ASN A 112 -6.07 -2.34 -2.79
N VAL A 113 -6.03 -2.17 -4.12
CA VAL A 113 -6.12 -0.91 -4.87
C VAL A 113 -4.94 0.05 -4.74
N ILE A 114 -4.37 0.20 -3.56
CA ILE A 114 -3.45 1.31 -3.26
C ILE A 114 -2.35 0.85 -2.31
N HIS A 115 -1.15 1.43 -2.46
CA HIS A 115 -0.05 1.36 -1.52
C HIS A 115 0.25 2.78 -1.01
N GLY A 116 0.72 2.89 0.23
CA GLY A 116 1.26 4.12 0.78
C GLY A 116 2.34 3.82 1.80
N ALA A 117 3.41 4.61 1.75
CA ALA A 117 4.52 4.51 2.67
C ALA A 117 4.05 4.55 4.14
N ASP A 118 4.70 3.81 5.00
CA ASP A 118 4.35 3.65 6.42
C ASP A 118 5.13 4.58 7.35
N SER A 119 6.27 5.10 6.87
CA SER A 119 7.13 6.03 7.60
C SER A 119 7.69 7.11 6.67
N VAL A 120 8.27 8.17 7.24
CA VAL A 120 8.95 9.20 6.47
C VAL A 120 10.18 8.62 5.75
N GLU A 121 10.89 7.71 6.40
CA GLU A 121 12.07 7.05 5.84
C GLU A 121 11.70 6.17 4.65
N SER A 122 10.66 5.34 4.80
CA SER A 122 10.12 4.53 3.70
C SER A 122 9.64 5.42 2.56
N ALA A 123 8.96 6.52 2.85
CA ALA A 123 8.49 7.46 1.84
C ALA A 123 9.62 8.04 1.00
N GLU A 124 10.71 8.50 1.61
CA GLU A 124 11.85 9.07 0.88
C GLU A 124 12.59 8.00 0.07
N LYS A 125 12.75 6.78 0.61
CA LYS A 125 13.29 5.62 -0.14
C LYS A 125 12.44 5.31 -1.37
N GLU A 126 11.13 5.18 -1.19
CA GLU A 126 10.20 4.89 -2.28
C GLU A 126 10.15 6.02 -3.32
N ILE A 127 10.16 7.28 -2.89
CA ILE A 127 10.26 8.43 -3.80
C ILE A 127 11.52 8.34 -4.66
N SER A 128 12.66 7.99 -4.07
CA SER A 128 13.93 7.86 -4.81
C SER A 128 13.89 6.73 -5.84
N ILE A 129 13.29 5.60 -5.52
CA ILE A 129 13.12 4.46 -6.44
C ILE A 129 12.24 4.84 -7.64
N TRP A 130 11.12 5.50 -7.36
CA TRP A 130 10.11 5.73 -8.38
C TRP A 130 10.30 7.02 -9.17
N PHE A 131 10.81 8.08 -8.58
CA PHE A 131 10.98 9.39 -9.22
C PHE A 131 12.44 9.74 -9.50
N GLY A 132 13.38 9.00 -8.91
CA GLY A 132 14.80 9.31 -8.97
C GLY A 132 15.19 10.42 -7.98
N THR A 133 16.49 10.71 -7.97
CA THR A 133 17.06 11.76 -7.11
C THR A 133 17.43 13.02 -7.92
N GLU A 134 17.10 13.05 -9.21
CA GLU A 134 17.44 14.18 -10.08
C GLU A 134 16.49 15.37 -9.86
N ASP A 135 17.05 16.56 -9.87
CA ASP A 135 16.28 17.81 -9.78
C ASP A 135 15.28 17.92 -10.92
N GLY A 136 14.04 18.26 -10.58
CA GLY A 136 12.95 18.46 -11.53
C GLY A 136 12.01 17.25 -11.73
N SER A 137 12.26 16.12 -11.07
CA SER A 137 11.32 14.99 -11.08
C SER A 137 10.05 15.27 -10.24
N LEU A 138 10.16 16.16 -9.26
CA LEU A 138 9.05 16.63 -8.42
C LEU A 138 8.81 18.13 -8.62
N ALA A 139 7.54 18.53 -8.54
CA ALA A 139 7.18 19.94 -8.64
C ALA A 139 7.47 20.66 -7.30
N GLU A 140 8.34 21.68 -7.36
CA GLU A 140 8.57 22.59 -6.24
C GLU A 140 7.68 23.82 -6.41
N TRP A 141 6.55 23.82 -5.71
CA TRP A 141 5.62 24.95 -5.73
C TRP A 141 4.86 25.04 -4.41
N GLU A 142 4.39 26.25 -4.07
CA GLU A 142 3.56 26.48 -2.89
C GLU A 142 2.20 27.01 -3.34
N PRO A 143 1.09 26.34 -2.99
CA PRO A 143 -0.25 26.82 -3.30
C PRO A 143 -0.55 28.11 -2.53
N THR A 144 -1.12 29.09 -3.20
CA THR A 144 -1.52 30.37 -2.54
C THR A 144 -2.58 30.17 -1.47
N LEU A 145 -3.27 29.05 -1.46
CA LEU A 145 -4.31 28.71 -0.47
C LEU A 145 -3.77 27.90 0.72
N MET A 146 -2.47 27.60 0.78
CA MET A 146 -1.90 26.86 1.91
C MET A 146 -2.20 27.46 3.29
N PRO A 147 -2.20 28.77 3.51
CA PRO A 147 -2.58 29.34 4.79
C PRO A 147 -4.03 29.06 5.24
N TRP A 148 -4.89 28.61 4.32
CA TRP A 148 -6.26 28.17 4.63
C TRP A 148 -6.36 26.67 4.96
N VAL A 149 -5.30 25.92 4.72
CA VAL A 149 -5.19 24.49 5.02
C VAL A 149 -4.34 24.26 6.27
N ASP A 150 -3.31 25.09 6.43
CA ASP A 150 -2.35 25.02 7.53
C ASP A 150 -1.92 26.47 7.89
N ASP A 151 -2.26 26.91 9.09
CA ASP A 151 -1.93 28.23 9.62
C ASP A 151 -0.50 28.35 10.17
N GLY A 152 0.28 27.25 10.09
CA GLY A 152 1.66 27.19 10.58
C GLY A 152 1.77 27.15 12.11
N ALA A 153 0.66 27.08 12.84
CA ALA A 153 0.66 27.11 14.30
C ALA A 153 0.98 25.76 14.96
N SER A 154 1.21 24.71 14.18
CA SER A 154 1.29 23.33 14.68
C SER A 154 2.71 22.81 14.94
N GLU A 155 3.75 23.64 14.94
CA GLU A 155 5.13 23.17 15.19
C GLU A 155 5.46 22.93 16.69
N ASP A 156 4.57 23.26 17.63
CA ASP A 156 4.83 23.19 19.08
C ASP A 156 4.07 22.09 19.83
N THR A 157 3.43 21.14 19.20
CA THR A 157 2.93 19.97 19.90
C THR A 157 3.95 18.86 19.90
N LYS A 158 4.62 18.72 21.06
CA LYS A 158 5.51 17.62 21.41
C LYS A 158 4.96 16.30 20.92
N ASP A 159 5.85 15.61 20.23
CA ASP A 159 5.97 14.18 20.04
C ASP A 159 5.05 13.35 20.95
N ASP A 160 3.85 13.05 20.48
CA ASP A 160 3.14 11.86 20.84
C ASP A 160 3.38 10.85 19.70
N THR A 161 4.63 10.42 19.63
CA THR A 161 5.02 9.24 18.86
C THR A 161 4.48 8.01 19.58
N GLY A 162 3.17 7.87 19.61
CA GLY A 162 2.58 6.56 19.67
C GLY A 162 3.04 5.82 18.43
N ALA A 163 4.03 4.97 18.61
CA ALA A 163 4.53 4.09 17.58
C ALA A 163 3.33 3.44 16.89
N CYS A 164 3.10 3.81 15.63
CA CYS A 164 2.34 2.99 14.73
C CYS A 164 3.26 1.79 14.44
N GLU A 165 3.28 0.87 15.39
CA GLU A 165 3.92 -0.43 15.19
C GLU A 165 3.31 -1.04 13.94
N THR A 166 4.15 -1.53 13.13
CA THR A 166 3.97 -2.05 11.79
C THR A 166 2.85 -3.10 11.72
N GLU A 167 1.59 -2.65 11.68
CA GLU A 167 0.42 -3.53 11.50
C GLU A 167 0.56 -4.41 10.25
N GLU A 168 1.30 -3.97 9.21
CA GLU A 168 1.57 -4.79 8.02
C GLU A 168 2.48 -6.00 8.30
N ALA A 169 3.38 -5.89 9.29
CA ALA A 169 4.23 -7.02 9.68
C ALA A 169 3.50 -7.99 10.63
N GLU A 170 2.53 -7.52 11.41
CA GLU A 170 1.69 -8.37 12.25
C GLU A 170 0.55 -9.02 11.47
N GLU A 171 -0.14 -8.28 10.58
CA GLU A 171 -1.15 -8.87 9.67
C GLU A 171 -0.53 -9.92 8.73
N ALA A 172 0.74 -9.73 8.29
CA ALA A 172 1.44 -10.75 7.51
C ALA A 172 1.82 -11.99 8.34
N LYS A 173 1.88 -11.90 9.66
CA LYS A 173 2.08 -13.05 10.55
C LYS A 173 0.77 -13.79 10.81
N GLU A 174 -0.34 -13.08 11.05
CA GLU A 174 -1.66 -13.69 11.21
C GLU A 174 -2.11 -14.47 9.97
N GLU A 175 -1.92 -13.93 8.76
CA GLU A 175 -2.25 -14.64 7.51
C GLU A 175 -1.40 -15.90 7.27
N THR A 176 -0.22 -16.04 7.88
CA THR A 176 0.61 -17.23 7.76
C THR A 176 0.23 -18.29 8.80
N GLU A 177 -0.21 -17.92 9.99
CA GLU A 177 -0.66 -18.86 11.02
C GLU A 177 -1.99 -19.52 10.62
N ASP A 178 -2.96 -18.77 10.09
CA ASP A 178 -4.24 -19.31 9.61
C ASP A 178 -4.10 -20.27 8.42
N LYS A 179 -3.05 -20.10 7.58
CA LYS A 179 -2.80 -21.02 6.45
C LYS A 179 -2.03 -22.28 6.83
N GLU A 180 -1.28 -22.26 7.91
CA GLU A 180 -0.61 -23.46 8.43
C GLU A 180 -1.59 -24.36 9.21
N GLU A 181 -2.63 -23.83 9.83
CA GLU A 181 -3.70 -24.63 10.46
C GLU A 181 -4.62 -25.29 9.42
N GLU A 182 -4.92 -24.67 8.28
CA GLU A 182 -5.72 -25.30 7.21
C GLU A 182 -4.95 -26.39 6.43
N ALA A 183 -3.63 -26.34 6.39
CA ALA A 183 -2.82 -27.34 5.67
C ALA A 183 -2.53 -28.61 6.51
N GLY A 184 -2.85 -28.62 7.79
CA GLY A 184 -2.58 -29.74 8.71
C GLY A 184 -3.67 -30.80 8.78
N ASP A 185 -4.84 -30.60 8.17
CA ASP A 185 -6.03 -31.47 8.38
C ASP A 185 -6.41 -32.35 7.16
N GLU A 186 -5.54 -32.45 6.12
CA GLU A 186 -5.79 -33.26 4.92
C GLU A 186 -4.90 -34.50 4.76
N GLU A 187 -4.34 -35.07 5.81
CA GLU A 187 -3.71 -36.41 5.73
C GLU A 187 -4.29 -37.37 6.76
N GLU A 188 -5.39 -38.05 6.40
CA GLU A 188 -5.66 -39.45 6.74
C GLU A 188 -6.91 -39.97 6.00
N LYS A 189 -6.71 -40.67 4.88
CA LYS A 189 -7.65 -41.66 4.38
C LYS A 189 -6.97 -43.05 4.34
N PRO A 190 -7.52 -44.04 5.02
CA PRO A 190 -6.96 -45.40 4.96
C PRO A 190 -7.32 -46.06 3.65
N GLU A 191 -6.33 -46.74 3.09
CA GLU A 191 -6.49 -47.74 2.01
C GLU A 191 -7.38 -48.89 2.48
N GLY A 192 -8.46 -49.11 1.81
CA GLY A 192 -9.34 -50.26 1.97
C GLY A 192 -9.22 -51.24 0.86
N GLU A 193 -8.96 -52.47 1.21
CA GLU A 193 -8.66 -53.70 0.48
C GLU A 193 -9.51 -53.97 -0.77
N GLU A 194 -8.81 -54.42 -1.84
CA GLU A 194 -9.38 -55.15 -2.96
C GLU A 194 -9.65 -56.59 -2.51
N GLU A 195 -10.87 -57.06 -2.60
CA GLU A 195 -11.22 -58.46 -2.65
C GLU A 195 -11.73 -58.83 -4.03
N ALA A 196 -10.95 -59.68 -4.69
CA ALA A 196 -11.30 -60.32 -5.94
C ALA A 196 -12.35 -61.40 -5.73
N THR A 197 -13.39 -61.43 -6.57
CA THR A 197 -14.12 -62.69 -6.84
C THR A 197 -14.39 -62.82 -8.32
N GLU A 198 -13.87 -63.98 -8.84
CA GLU A 198 -14.21 -64.55 -10.12
C GLU A 198 -15.69 -64.95 -10.22
N GLU A 199 -16.33 -64.73 -11.35
CA GLU A 199 -17.03 -65.67 -12.21
C GLU A 199 -17.57 -64.95 -13.45
#